data_977985ad1ca1615ae82486bfc187854b
#
_entry.id   977985ad1ca1615ae82486bfc187854b
#
_cell.length_a   1.000
_cell.length_b   1.000
_cell.length_c   1.000
_cell.angle_alpha   90.00
_cell.angle_beta   90.00
_cell.angle_gamma   90.00
#
_symmetry.space_group_name_H-M   'P 1'
#
loop_
_entity.id
_entity.type
_entity.pdbx_description
1 polymer ?
#
loop_
_entity_poly.entity_id
_entity_poly.type
_entity_poly.pdbx_seq_one_letter_code
_entity_poly.pdbx_strand_id
1 'polypeptide(L)'
;MKTSRFDNIIHAPNRLQICAFLALLDEAEFQLLRDELAVSDSVLSKHIKQLEKVGYLKLRKSTVNGRQRTWVHLTGEGRQAFKDHVKELKRIVREY
;
A
#
# COMPACT_ATOMS: atom_id res chain seq x y z
N MET A 1 19.79 10.34 -19.36
CA MET A 1 18.41 9.99 -19.64
C MET A 1 17.62 9.91 -18.34
N LYS A 2 16.46 10.50 -18.33
CA LYS A 2 15.62 10.55 -17.13
C LYS A 2 14.84 9.26 -16.94
N THR A 3 14.98 8.63 -15.80
CA THR A 3 14.23 7.42 -15.47
C THR A 3 12.86 7.79 -14.94
N SER A 4 11.82 7.14 -15.46
CA SER A 4 10.47 7.33 -14.97
C SER A 4 10.35 6.80 -13.54
N ARG A 5 9.63 7.54 -12.70
CA ARG A 5 9.30 7.12 -11.33
C ARG A 5 7.94 6.45 -11.26
N PHE A 6 7.39 6.09 -12.39
CA PHE A 6 6.14 5.35 -12.46
C PHE A 6 6.37 3.95 -11.89
N ASP A 7 5.53 3.56 -10.95
CA ASP A 7 5.69 2.29 -10.24
C ASP A 7 4.54 1.34 -10.60
N ASN A 8 4.84 0.35 -11.40
CA ASN A 8 3.84 -0.61 -11.84
C ASN A 8 3.30 -1.50 -10.72
N ILE A 9 4.10 -1.72 -9.68
CA ILE A 9 3.65 -2.49 -8.52
C ILE A 9 2.59 -1.71 -7.76
N ILE A 10 2.83 -0.43 -7.53
CA ILE A 10 1.88 0.44 -6.82
C ILE A 10 0.66 0.75 -7.67
N HIS A 11 0.84 0.93 -8.98
CA HIS A 11 -0.22 1.45 -9.86
C HIS A 11 -1.42 0.53 -10.02
N ALA A 12 -1.28 -0.75 -9.77
CA ALA A 12 -2.38 -1.69 -9.94
C ALA A 12 -3.56 -1.34 -9.01
N PRO A 13 -4.80 -1.57 -9.48
CA PRO A 13 -5.98 -1.38 -8.63
C PRO A 13 -5.81 -2.09 -7.31
N ASN A 14 -6.37 -1.56 -6.26
CA ASN A 14 -6.24 -1.99 -4.89
C ASN A 14 -4.87 -1.67 -4.29
N ARG A 15 -3.76 -1.92 -5.00
CA ARG A 15 -2.43 -1.61 -4.44
C ARG A 15 -2.20 -0.11 -4.31
N LEU A 16 -2.60 0.66 -5.31
CA LEU A 16 -2.55 2.12 -5.23
C LEU A 16 -3.37 2.62 -4.05
N GLN A 17 -4.57 2.08 -3.89
CA GLN A 17 -5.48 2.46 -2.81
C GLN A 17 -4.93 2.07 -1.43
N ILE A 18 -4.32 0.89 -1.32
CA ILE A 18 -3.66 0.46 -0.07
C ILE A 18 -2.59 1.47 0.33
N CYS A 19 -1.72 1.82 -0.61
CA CYS A 19 -0.63 2.76 -0.33
C CYS A 19 -1.16 4.15 0.01
N ALA A 20 -2.18 4.62 -0.70
CA ALA A 20 -2.78 5.92 -0.43
C ALA A 20 -3.38 5.98 0.96
N PHE A 21 -4.09 4.92 1.37
CA PHE A 21 -4.69 4.85 2.69
C PHE A 21 -3.61 4.83 3.78
N LEU A 22 -2.59 3.99 3.60
CA LEU A 22 -1.52 3.86 4.59
C LEU A 22 -0.60 5.08 4.62
N ALA A 23 -0.55 5.88 3.57
CA ALA A 23 0.26 7.10 3.55
C ALA A 23 -0.21 8.12 4.58
N LEU A 24 -1.48 8.04 4.98
CA LEU A 24 -2.08 8.96 5.97
C LEU A 24 -1.97 8.43 7.40
N LEU A 25 -1.49 7.21 7.57
CA LEU A 25 -1.50 6.52 8.86
C LEU A 25 -0.12 5.94 9.17
N ASP A 26 0.16 5.78 10.46
CA ASP A 26 1.37 5.05 10.87
C ASP A 26 1.21 3.56 10.56
N GLU A 27 0.05 3.01 10.89
CA GLU A 27 -0.30 1.63 10.53
C GLU A 27 -1.81 1.48 10.54
N ALA A 28 -2.30 0.42 9.89
CA ALA A 28 -3.72 0.11 9.86
C ALA A 28 -3.91 -1.38 10.04
N GLU A 29 -4.99 -1.74 10.71
CA GLU A 29 -5.35 -3.14 10.89
C GLU A 29 -5.82 -3.73 9.56
N PHE A 30 -5.49 -5.00 9.34
CA PHE A 30 -5.87 -5.71 8.11
C PHE A 30 -7.37 -5.62 7.84
N GLN A 31 -8.19 -5.80 8.88
CA GLN A 31 -9.64 -5.73 8.71
C GLN A 31 -10.11 -4.36 8.24
N LEU A 32 -9.48 -3.29 8.75
CA LEU A 32 -9.84 -1.94 8.35
C LEU A 32 -9.53 -1.71 6.86
N LEU A 33 -8.38 -2.18 6.40
CA LEU A 33 -8.03 -2.10 4.98
C LEU A 33 -9.00 -2.90 4.14
N ARG A 34 -9.34 -4.11 4.58
CA ARG A 34 -10.29 -4.96 3.85
C ARG A 34 -11.64 -4.26 3.67
N ASP A 35 -12.14 -3.68 4.75
CA ASP A 35 -13.45 -3.01 4.72
C ASP A 35 -13.39 -1.74 3.88
N GLU A 36 -12.30 -1.00 4.00
CA GLU A 36 -12.11 0.25 3.25
C GLU A 36 -12.07 0.00 1.74
N LEU A 37 -11.39 -1.07 1.33
CA LEU A 37 -11.29 -1.43 -0.09
C LEU A 37 -12.47 -2.27 -0.58
N ALA A 38 -13.29 -2.77 0.32
CA ALA A 38 -14.43 -3.64 0.01
C ALA A 38 -14.03 -4.86 -0.80
N VAL A 39 -12.96 -5.53 -0.39
CA VAL A 39 -12.44 -6.73 -1.04
C VAL A 39 -12.46 -7.91 -0.07
N SER A 40 -12.24 -9.12 -0.60
CA SER A 40 -12.14 -10.30 0.25
C SER A 40 -10.77 -10.37 0.93
N ASP A 41 -10.68 -11.19 1.99
CA ASP A 41 -9.41 -11.44 2.67
C ASP A 41 -8.35 -11.95 1.71
N SER A 42 -8.71 -12.87 0.83
CA SER A 42 -7.74 -13.46 -0.11
C SER A 42 -7.23 -12.44 -1.12
N VAL A 43 -8.09 -11.56 -1.61
CA VAL A 43 -7.69 -10.50 -2.53
C VAL A 43 -6.75 -9.53 -1.83
N LEU A 44 -7.11 -9.09 -0.63
CA LEU A 44 -6.26 -8.17 0.12
C LEU A 44 -4.91 -8.80 0.45
N SER A 45 -4.91 -10.06 0.91
CA SER A 45 -3.67 -10.78 1.23
C SER A 45 -2.74 -10.87 0.03
N LYS A 46 -3.28 -11.12 -1.16
CA LYS A 46 -2.50 -11.21 -2.39
C LYS A 46 -1.79 -9.90 -2.68
N HIS A 47 -2.50 -8.79 -2.59
CA HIS A 47 -1.91 -7.47 -2.87
C HIS A 47 -0.89 -7.06 -1.81
N ILE A 48 -1.18 -7.33 -0.55
CA ILE A 48 -0.26 -7.04 0.54
C ILE A 48 1.04 -7.83 0.36
N LYS A 49 0.95 -9.10 -0.01
CA LYS A 49 2.14 -9.93 -0.23
C LYS A 49 3.01 -9.39 -1.36
N GLN A 50 2.40 -8.90 -2.43
CA GLN A 50 3.15 -8.32 -3.55
C GLN A 50 3.88 -7.06 -3.13
N LEU A 51 3.24 -6.20 -2.35
CA LEU A 51 3.86 -4.98 -1.85
C LEU A 51 4.95 -5.28 -0.81
N GLU A 52 4.71 -6.28 0.03
CA GLU A 52 5.69 -6.72 1.03
C GLU A 52 6.94 -7.29 0.35
N LYS A 53 6.75 -8.07 -0.70
CA LYS A 53 7.84 -8.72 -1.42
C LYS A 53 8.84 -7.71 -1.98
N VAL A 54 8.37 -6.56 -2.44
CA VAL A 54 9.26 -5.51 -2.96
C VAL A 54 9.71 -4.53 -1.89
N GLY A 55 9.38 -4.78 -0.62
CA GLY A 55 9.87 -3.98 0.49
C GLY A 55 9.06 -2.73 0.81
N TYR A 56 7.86 -2.60 0.25
CA TYR A 56 7.04 -1.40 0.46
C TYR A 56 6.15 -1.47 1.68
N LEU A 57 5.82 -2.66 2.14
CA LEU A 57 5.00 -2.87 3.33
C LEU A 57 5.67 -3.82 4.30
N LYS A 58 5.33 -3.67 5.57
CA LYS A 58 5.65 -4.64 6.62
C LYS A 58 4.41 -4.92 7.44
N LEU A 59 4.34 -6.15 7.95
CA LEU A 59 3.25 -6.60 8.79
C LEU A 59 3.74 -6.82 10.19
N ARG A 60 2.85 -6.54 11.15
CA ARG A 60 3.10 -6.79 12.57
C ARG A 60 1.88 -7.52 13.13
N LYS A 61 2.11 -8.60 13.85
CA LYS A 61 1.03 -9.33 14.51
C LYS A 61 1.05 -9.02 16.00
N SER A 62 -0.13 -8.86 16.56
CA SER A 62 -0.26 -8.65 18.00
C SER A 62 -1.50 -9.36 18.50
N THR A 63 -1.54 -9.65 19.81
CA THR A 63 -2.70 -10.26 20.45
C THR A 63 -3.33 -9.20 21.34
N VAL A 64 -4.62 -8.95 21.13
CA VAL A 64 -5.40 -8.00 21.92
C VAL A 64 -6.63 -8.73 22.44
N ASN A 65 -6.77 -8.83 23.75
CA ASN A 65 -7.89 -9.52 24.40
C ASN A 65 -8.06 -10.95 23.86
N GLY A 66 -6.95 -11.68 23.74
CA GLY A 66 -6.96 -13.06 23.25
C GLY A 66 -7.14 -13.22 21.75
N ARG A 67 -7.27 -12.14 21.01
CA ARG A 67 -7.45 -12.17 19.56
C ARG A 67 -6.19 -11.71 18.86
N GLN A 68 -5.77 -12.48 17.84
CA GLN A 68 -4.63 -12.09 17.02
C GLN A 68 -5.08 -11.05 15.99
N ARG A 69 -4.31 -9.97 15.89
CA ARG A 69 -4.56 -8.91 14.92
C ARG A 69 -3.32 -8.69 14.06
N THR A 70 -3.55 -8.37 12.81
CA THR A 70 -2.47 -8.07 11.87
C THR A 70 -2.51 -6.59 11.52
N TRP A 71 -1.39 -5.92 11.68
CA TRP A 71 -1.21 -4.51 11.38
C TRP A 71 -0.30 -4.37 10.18
N VAL A 72 -0.61 -3.41 9.32
CA VAL A 72 0.12 -3.18 8.08
C VAL A 72 0.61 -1.74 8.07
N HIS A 73 1.86 -1.53 7.66
CA HIS A 73 2.37 -0.16 7.53
C HIS A 73 3.29 -0.05 6.31
N LEU A 74 3.38 1.16 5.76
CA LEU A 74 4.33 1.46 4.72
C LEU A 74 5.72 1.60 5.33
N THR A 75 6.69 0.99 4.66
CA THR A 75 8.11 1.23 5.00
C THR A 75 8.52 2.61 4.50
N GLY A 76 9.69 3.09 4.92
CA GLY A 76 10.25 4.33 4.37
C GLY A 76 10.40 4.25 2.85
N GLU A 77 10.84 3.09 2.36
CA GLU A 77 10.95 2.85 0.92
C GLU A 77 9.60 2.91 0.23
N GLY A 78 8.57 2.30 0.85
CA GLY A 78 7.21 2.33 0.31
C GLY A 78 6.64 3.73 0.26
N ARG A 79 6.88 4.54 1.29
CA ARG A 79 6.42 5.93 1.32
C ARG A 79 7.06 6.76 0.22
N GLN A 80 8.37 6.58 0.02
CA GLN A 80 9.07 7.30 -1.02
C GLN A 80 8.60 6.87 -2.41
N ALA A 81 8.46 5.57 -2.62
CA ALA A 81 7.97 5.03 -3.90
C ALA A 81 6.58 5.56 -4.22
N PHE A 82 5.71 5.62 -3.21
CA PHE A 82 4.36 6.14 -3.38
C PHE A 82 4.37 7.63 -3.74
N LYS A 83 5.17 8.43 -3.05
CA LYS A 83 5.30 9.86 -3.36
C LYS A 83 5.78 10.08 -4.79
N ASP A 84 6.79 9.33 -5.20
CA ASP A 84 7.35 9.46 -6.54
C ASP A 84 6.32 9.06 -7.59
N HIS A 85 5.57 8.00 -7.32
CA HIS A 85 4.53 7.53 -8.23
C HIS A 85 3.40 8.57 -8.37
N VAL A 86 2.98 9.19 -7.27
CA VAL A 86 1.95 10.23 -7.29
C VAL A 86 2.41 11.42 -8.11
N LYS A 87 3.66 11.83 -7.96
CA LYS A 87 4.23 12.92 -8.76
C LYS A 87 4.18 12.60 -10.24
N GLU A 88 4.54 11.37 -10.59
CA GLU A 88 4.53 10.92 -11.98
C GLU A 88 3.11 10.88 -12.55
N LEU A 89 2.15 10.42 -11.75
CA LEU A 89 0.74 10.42 -12.15
C LEU A 89 0.25 11.84 -12.41
N LYS A 90 0.57 12.76 -11.54
CA LYS A 90 0.17 14.17 -11.69
C LYS A 90 0.77 14.77 -12.95
N ARG A 91 2.03 14.45 -13.25
CA ARG A 91 2.69 14.91 -14.47
C ARG A 91 1.96 14.37 -15.70
N ILE A 92 1.67 13.09 -15.73
CA ILE A 92 0.99 12.43 -16.86
C ILE A 92 -0.38 13.07 -17.09
N VAL A 93 -1.16 13.20 -16.02
CA VAL A 93 -2.52 13.75 -16.11
C VAL A 93 -2.51 15.21 -16.58
N ARG A 94 -1.52 15.98 -16.11
CA ARG A 94 -1.41 17.40 -16.46
C ARG A 94 -1.10 17.62 -17.93
N GLU A 95 -0.38 16.68 -18.55
CA GLU A 95 -0.02 16.77 -19.96
C GLU A 95 -1.17 16.44 -20.89
N TYR A 96 -2.23 15.92 -20.37
CA TYR A 96 -3.41 15.56 -21.14
C TYR A 96 -4.66 16.28 -20.64
#